data_ba76f499fae2d80344998189ffbbbe6d
#
_entry.id   ba76f499fae2d80344998189ffbbbe6d
#
_cell.length_a   1.000
_cell.length_b   1.000
_cell.length_c   1.000
_cell.angle_alpha   90.00
_cell.angle_beta   90.00
_cell.angle_gamma   90.00
#
_symmetry.space_group_name_H-M   'P 1'
#
loop_
_entity.id
_entity.type
_entity.pdbx_description
1 polymer ?
#
loop_
_entity_poly.entity_id
_entity_poly.type
_entity_poly.pdbx_seq_one_letter_code
_entity_poly.pdbx_strand_id
1 'polypeptide(L)'
;TVLDGPSTYQQLHNRILAHRDDVQNFFKMMNAAGKKVFGYGASTKGNIILNYCGLGPKEIEAIGDRNPEKDGLVTPGTRIPIISHEKLRALQPEYLFVFIWHFRNEVIRDEMEFLRRGGKLIFALPRLHWVDIDNYERYLDNSFEDQAFLL
;
A
#
# COMPACT_ATOMS: atom_id res chain seq x y z
N THR A 1 10.66 -9.55 -28.83
CA THR A 1 11.95 -10.16 -28.96
C THR A 1 12.57 -10.43 -27.61
N VAL A 2 13.58 -11.24 -27.65
CA VAL A 2 14.42 -11.48 -26.48
C VAL A 2 14.96 -10.17 -25.93
N LEU A 3 15.23 -9.23 -26.79
CA LEU A 3 15.77 -7.93 -26.43
C LEU A 3 14.82 -7.14 -25.57
N ASP A 4 13.55 -7.42 -25.70
CA ASP A 4 12.54 -6.61 -25.05
C ASP A 4 12.31 -7.03 -23.60
N GLY A 5 12.58 -8.27 -23.26
CA GLY A 5 12.26 -8.74 -21.94
C GLY A 5 10.81 -8.42 -21.54
N PRO A 6 10.42 -8.67 -20.32
CA PRO A 6 9.08 -8.29 -19.86
C PRO A 6 8.91 -6.77 -19.85
N SER A 7 7.73 -6.29 -20.25
CA SER A 7 7.39 -4.89 -20.12
C SER A 7 7.36 -4.47 -18.63
N THR A 8 7.40 -3.17 -18.38
CA THR A 8 7.29 -2.66 -17.00
C THR A 8 6.03 -3.18 -16.31
N TYR A 9 4.92 -3.20 -17.05
CA TYR A 9 3.67 -3.73 -16.53
C TYR A 9 3.81 -5.21 -16.16
N GLN A 10 4.44 -6.00 -17.02
CA GLN A 10 4.64 -7.42 -16.79
C GLN A 10 5.59 -7.67 -15.61
N GLN A 11 6.62 -6.87 -15.47
CA GLN A 11 7.53 -6.95 -14.32
C GLN A 11 6.79 -6.69 -13.02
N LEU A 12 5.94 -5.67 -13.00
CA LEU A 12 5.10 -5.36 -11.86
C LEU A 12 4.19 -6.53 -11.51
N HIS A 13 3.51 -7.08 -12.52
CA HIS A 13 2.62 -8.22 -12.39
C HIS A 13 3.35 -9.42 -11.76
N ASN A 14 4.52 -9.75 -12.29
CA ASN A 14 5.31 -10.89 -11.80
C ASN A 14 5.73 -10.68 -10.34
N ARG A 15 6.09 -9.46 -9.96
CA ARG A 15 6.47 -9.16 -8.58
C ARG A 15 5.28 -9.30 -7.62
N ILE A 16 4.11 -8.84 -8.04
CA ILE A 16 2.89 -8.98 -7.25
C ILE A 16 2.58 -10.46 -7.03
N LEU A 17 2.67 -11.26 -8.07
CA LEU A 17 2.46 -12.71 -7.95
C LEU A 17 3.46 -13.36 -7.01
N ALA A 18 4.74 -12.97 -7.10
CA ALA A 18 5.78 -13.51 -6.25
C ALA A 18 5.56 -13.21 -4.77
N HIS A 19 4.90 -12.10 -4.44
CA HIS A 19 4.68 -11.68 -3.07
C HIS A 19 3.24 -11.86 -2.59
N ARG A 20 2.39 -12.42 -3.43
CA ARG A 20 0.96 -12.57 -3.12
C ARG A 20 0.73 -13.32 -1.80
N ASP A 21 1.44 -14.41 -1.59
CA ASP A 21 1.25 -15.22 -0.38
C ASP A 21 1.65 -14.45 0.87
N ASP A 22 2.72 -13.68 0.81
CA ASP A 22 3.16 -12.85 1.94
C ASP A 22 2.10 -11.80 2.28
N VAL A 23 1.55 -11.15 1.27
CA VAL A 23 0.50 -10.15 1.45
C VAL A 23 -0.76 -10.79 2.04
N GLN A 24 -1.19 -11.92 1.49
CA GLN A 24 -2.37 -12.63 1.99
C GLN A 24 -2.17 -13.09 3.43
N ASN A 25 -1.00 -13.59 3.76
CA ASN A 25 -0.68 -14.01 5.13
C ASN A 25 -0.66 -12.84 6.10
N PHE A 26 -0.17 -11.69 5.67
CA PHE A 26 -0.21 -10.47 6.48
C PHE A 26 -1.66 -10.13 6.87
N PHE A 27 -2.58 -10.11 5.91
CA PHE A 27 -3.98 -9.78 6.19
C PHE A 27 -4.68 -10.84 7.03
N LYS A 28 -4.36 -12.11 6.83
CA LYS A 28 -4.87 -13.19 7.69
C LYS A 28 -4.43 -12.98 9.14
N MET A 29 -3.16 -12.61 9.33
CA MET A 29 -2.62 -12.34 10.67
C MET A 29 -3.28 -11.13 11.30
N MET A 30 -3.47 -10.04 10.55
CA MET A 30 -4.15 -8.85 11.04
C MET A 30 -5.59 -9.15 11.43
N ASN A 31 -6.31 -9.89 10.61
CA ASN A 31 -7.69 -10.27 10.89
C ASN A 31 -7.80 -11.14 12.15
N ALA A 32 -6.91 -12.12 12.28
CA ALA A 32 -6.86 -12.99 13.45
C ALA A 32 -6.56 -12.22 14.74
N ALA A 33 -5.76 -11.16 14.66
CA ALA A 33 -5.42 -10.32 15.78
C ALA A 33 -6.47 -9.24 16.06
N GLY A 34 -7.54 -9.16 15.27
CA GLY A 34 -8.56 -8.14 15.40
C GLY A 34 -8.08 -6.74 15.00
N LYS A 35 -7.04 -6.64 14.21
CA LYS A 35 -6.47 -5.36 13.78
C LYS A 35 -7.09 -4.90 12.47
N LYS A 36 -7.38 -3.60 12.37
CA LYS A 36 -7.94 -3.00 11.17
C LYS A 36 -6.84 -2.39 10.32
N VAL A 37 -6.92 -2.60 9.01
CA VAL A 37 -6.00 -2.01 8.04
C VAL A 37 -6.78 -1.12 7.10
N PHE A 38 -6.27 0.09 6.88
CA PHE A 38 -6.81 1.04 5.91
C PHE A 38 -5.81 1.21 4.78
N GLY A 39 -6.30 1.58 3.60
CA GLY A 39 -5.45 1.83 2.44
C GLY A 39 -5.06 3.30 2.33
N TYR A 40 -3.96 3.54 1.62
CA TYR A 40 -3.42 4.88 1.37
C TYR A 40 -3.09 5.01 -0.11
N GLY A 41 -3.85 5.83 -0.82
CA GLY A 41 -3.65 6.08 -2.25
C GLY A 41 -4.39 5.11 -3.15
N ALA A 42 -5.57 5.50 -3.65
CA ALA A 42 -6.36 4.68 -4.57
C ALA A 42 -5.84 4.86 -6.00
N SER A 43 -4.88 4.06 -6.40
CA SER A 43 -4.22 4.14 -7.70
C SER A 43 -4.59 2.97 -8.62
N THR A 44 -4.36 3.14 -9.92
CA THR A 44 -4.54 2.06 -10.90
C THR A 44 -3.61 0.87 -10.59
N LYS A 45 -2.37 1.16 -10.24
CA LYS A 45 -1.40 0.11 -9.86
C LYS A 45 -1.83 -0.59 -8.58
N GLY A 46 -2.40 0.15 -7.64
CA GLY A 46 -2.95 -0.43 -6.42
C GLY A 46 -4.08 -1.40 -6.68
N ASN A 47 -4.91 -1.14 -7.68
CA ASN A 47 -5.98 -2.06 -8.07
C ASN A 47 -5.44 -3.41 -8.53
N ILE A 48 -4.27 -3.44 -9.16
CA ILE A 48 -3.64 -4.69 -9.56
C ILE A 48 -3.32 -5.51 -8.31
N ILE A 49 -2.73 -4.89 -7.30
CA ILE A 49 -2.42 -5.56 -6.03
C ILE A 49 -3.69 -6.10 -5.38
N LEU A 50 -4.73 -5.28 -5.31
CA LEU A 50 -5.98 -5.68 -4.68
C LEU A 50 -6.59 -6.90 -5.36
N ASN A 51 -6.64 -6.90 -6.69
CA ASN A 51 -7.25 -7.99 -7.44
C ASN A 51 -6.43 -9.27 -7.39
N TYR A 52 -5.11 -9.18 -7.57
CA TYR A 52 -4.26 -10.37 -7.57
C TYR A 52 -4.10 -10.98 -6.19
N CYS A 53 -4.11 -10.16 -5.15
CA CYS A 53 -4.00 -10.66 -3.78
C CYS A 53 -5.35 -11.04 -3.19
N GLY A 54 -6.44 -10.81 -3.91
CA GLY A 54 -7.78 -11.14 -3.44
C GLY A 54 -8.22 -10.32 -2.24
N LEU A 55 -7.82 -9.05 -2.18
CA LEU A 55 -8.14 -8.17 -1.06
C LEU A 55 -9.46 -7.44 -1.32
N GLY A 56 -10.28 -7.35 -0.29
CA GLY A 56 -11.57 -6.66 -0.36
C GLY A 56 -11.85 -5.90 0.93
N PRO A 57 -13.12 -5.48 1.14
CA PRO A 57 -13.47 -4.70 2.33
C PRO A 57 -13.26 -5.41 3.65
N LYS A 58 -13.14 -6.74 3.64
CA LYS A 58 -12.83 -7.50 4.86
C LYS A 58 -11.39 -7.30 5.31
N GLU A 59 -10.47 -7.11 4.34
CA GLU A 59 -9.05 -6.91 4.62
C GLU A 59 -8.74 -5.43 4.81
N ILE A 60 -9.32 -4.57 3.96
CA ILE A 60 -9.08 -3.13 3.96
C ILE A 60 -10.43 -2.43 4.04
N GLU A 61 -10.70 -1.75 5.15
CA GLU A 61 -12.01 -1.14 5.38
C GLU A 61 -12.29 0.03 4.44
N ALA A 62 -11.30 0.84 4.15
CA ALA A 62 -11.41 2.00 3.26
C ALA A 62 -10.03 2.42 2.81
N ILE A 63 -9.97 3.16 1.71
CA ILE A 63 -8.71 3.69 1.17
C ILE A 63 -8.80 5.21 1.16
N GLY A 64 -7.85 5.88 1.80
CA GLY A 64 -7.76 7.33 1.77
C GLY A 64 -7.08 7.80 0.49
N ASP A 65 -7.63 8.83 -0.13
CA ASP A 65 -7.07 9.42 -1.34
C ASP A 65 -7.15 10.95 -1.27
N ARG A 66 -6.13 11.62 -1.79
CA ARG A 66 -6.07 13.08 -1.80
C ARG A 66 -7.01 13.70 -2.81
N ASN A 67 -7.37 12.96 -3.86
CA ASN A 67 -8.25 13.48 -4.90
C ASN A 67 -9.70 13.51 -4.38
N PRO A 68 -10.29 14.70 -4.17
CA PRO A 68 -11.64 14.79 -3.62
C PRO A 68 -12.70 14.20 -4.54
N GLU A 69 -12.43 14.08 -5.84
CA GLU A 69 -13.36 13.47 -6.78
C GLU A 69 -13.53 11.98 -6.55
N LYS A 70 -12.58 11.34 -5.87
CA LYS A 70 -12.66 9.91 -5.55
C LYS A 70 -13.43 9.61 -4.27
N ASP A 71 -13.66 10.60 -3.43
CA ASP A 71 -14.40 10.42 -2.18
C ASP A 71 -15.81 9.93 -2.48
N GLY A 72 -16.18 8.83 -1.85
CA GLY A 72 -17.49 8.20 -2.05
C GLY A 72 -17.54 7.18 -3.18
N LEU A 73 -16.46 7.02 -3.93
CA LEU A 73 -16.35 5.95 -4.94
C LEU A 73 -15.90 4.65 -4.28
N VAL A 74 -15.90 3.58 -5.06
CA VAL A 74 -15.36 2.28 -4.64
C VAL A 74 -14.33 1.81 -5.65
N THR A 75 -13.41 0.97 -5.20
CA THR A 75 -12.38 0.40 -6.08
C THR A 75 -13.01 -0.57 -7.08
N PRO A 76 -12.56 -0.57 -8.35
CA PRO A 76 -13.08 -1.50 -9.35
C PRO A 76 -12.80 -2.96 -8.96
N GLY A 77 -13.83 -3.78 -9.05
CA GLY A 77 -13.73 -5.22 -8.80
C GLY A 77 -13.71 -5.61 -7.34
N THR A 78 -13.03 -4.89 -6.49
CA THR A 78 -12.87 -5.22 -5.07
C THR A 78 -13.84 -4.47 -4.16
N ARG A 79 -14.39 -3.37 -4.63
CA ARG A 79 -15.43 -2.57 -3.98
C ARG A 79 -15.06 -2.02 -2.60
N ILE A 80 -13.81 -1.65 -2.42
CA ILE A 80 -13.36 -1.00 -1.19
C ILE A 80 -13.74 0.48 -1.27
N PRO A 81 -14.40 1.05 -0.24
CA PRO A 81 -14.77 2.46 -0.25
C PRO A 81 -13.53 3.36 -0.27
N ILE A 82 -13.61 4.43 -1.06
CA ILE A 82 -12.57 5.45 -1.11
C ILE A 82 -13.07 6.65 -0.33
N ILE A 83 -12.23 7.16 0.58
CA ILE A 83 -12.55 8.29 1.45
C ILE A 83 -11.47 9.35 1.34
N SER A 84 -11.77 10.58 1.77
CA SER A 84 -10.77 11.64 1.81
C SER A 84 -9.70 11.36 2.87
N HIS A 85 -8.53 11.95 2.70
CA HIS A 85 -7.47 11.87 3.73
C HIS A 85 -7.93 12.42 5.08
N GLU A 86 -8.76 13.44 5.05
CA GLU A 86 -9.33 14.01 6.27
C GLU A 86 -10.17 12.98 7.03
N LYS A 87 -11.05 12.28 6.32
CA LYS A 87 -11.86 11.20 6.91
C LYS A 87 -10.98 10.06 7.42
N LEU A 88 -9.96 9.71 6.65
CA LEU A 88 -9.02 8.65 7.04
C LEU A 88 -8.32 9.01 8.36
N ARG A 89 -7.85 10.24 8.49
CA ARG A 89 -7.19 10.69 9.72
C ARG A 89 -8.14 10.74 10.90
N ALA A 90 -9.39 11.08 10.67
CA ALA A 90 -10.40 11.09 11.73
C ALA A 90 -10.66 9.69 12.30
N LEU A 91 -10.46 8.65 11.52
CA LEU A 91 -10.60 7.26 11.96
C LEU A 91 -9.43 6.79 12.82
N GLN A 92 -8.36 7.55 12.91
CA GLN A 92 -7.16 7.24 13.68
C GLN A 92 -6.61 5.83 13.38
N PRO A 93 -6.25 5.56 12.13
CA PRO A 93 -5.77 4.23 11.75
C PRO A 93 -4.46 3.90 12.44
N GLU A 94 -4.26 2.61 12.74
CA GLU A 94 -3.00 2.11 13.29
C GLU A 94 -2.12 1.57 12.17
N TYR A 95 -2.73 0.99 11.14
CA TYR A 95 -2.02 0.39 9.99
C TYR A 95 -2.54 0.99 8.69
N LEU A 96 -1.63 1.49 7.86
CA LEU A 96 -1.95 1.99 6.53
C LEU A 96 -1.21 1.16 5.48
N PHE A 97 -1.96 0.51 4.60
CA PHE A 97 -1.41 -0.23 3.48
C PHE A 97 -1.27 0.72 2.29
N VAL A 98 -0.03 1.02 1.91
CA VAL A 98 0.27 2.06 0.93
C VAL A 98 0.33 1.47 -0.47
N PHE A 99 -0.55 1.95 -1.36
CA PHE A 99 -0.62 1.49 -2.75
C PHE A 99 0.27 2.28 -3.70
N ILE A 100 0.72 3.46 -3.27
CA ILE A 100 1.59 4.32 -4.07
C ILE A 100 3.05 4.16 -3.63
N TRP A 101 3.55 2.91 -3.67
CA TRP A 101 4.85 2.54 -3.12
C TRP A 101 6.03 3.29 -3.75
N HIS A 102 5.90 3.70 -5.01
CA HIS A 102 6.94 4.45 -5.70
C HIS A 102 7.09 5.88 -5.16
N PHE A 103 6.14 6.35 -4.37
CA PHE A 103 6.24 7.62 -3.64
C PHE A 103 6.54 7.41 -2.15
N ARG A 104 7.22 6.32 -1.81
CA ARG A 104 7.45 5.97 -0.41
C ARG A 104 8.08 7.09 0.40
N ASN A 105 9.09 7.77 -0.15
CA ASN A 105 9.77 8.85 0.56
C ASN A 105 8.81 10.01 0.87
N GLU A 106 8.00 10.40 -0.10
CA GLU A 106 7.01 11.45 0.09
C GLU A 106 5.95 11.06 1.12
N VAL A 107 5.49 9.81 1.04
CA VAL A 107 4.49 9.31 2.00
C VAL A 107 5.05 9.31 3.41
N ILE A 108 6.28 8.85 3.60
CA ILE A 108 6.91 8.86 4.93
C ILE A 108 6.99 10.29 5.47
N ARG A 109 7.44 11.24 4.66
CA ARG A 109 7.55 12.64 5.08
C ARG A 109 6.20 13.24 5.42
N ASP A 110 5.19 12.96 4.62
CA ASP A 110 3.85 13.50 4.82
C ASP A 110 3.16 12.90 6.04
N GLU A 111 3.52 11.67 6.42
CA GLU A 111 2.87 10.93 7.49
C GLU A 111 3.73 10.80 8.76
N MET A 112 4.70 11.68 8.95
CA MET A 112 5.54 11.65 10.16
C MET A 112 4.72 11.72 11.44
N GLU A 113 3.66 12.50 11.46
CA GLU A 113 2.78 12.62 12.62
C GLU A 113 2.11 11.28 12.96
N PHE A 114 1.64 10.59 11.91
CA PHE A 114 1.09 9.24 12.04
C PHE A 114 2.12 8.26 12.62
N LEU A 115 3.35 8.31 12.14
CA LEU A 115 4.43 7.45 12.63
C LEU A 115 4.78 7.76 14.09
N ARG A 116 4.83 9.05 14.47
CA ARG A 116 5.11 9.46 15.86
C ARG A 116 4.07 8.95 16.84
N ARG A 117 2.83 8.77 16.38
CA ARG A 117 1.76 8.23 17.21
C ARG A 117 1.75 6.70 17.29
N GLY A 118 2.75 6.06 16.71
CA GLY A 118 2.87 4.61 16.71
C GLY A 118 2.26 3.92 15.50
N GLY A 119 1.85 4.67 14.48
CA GLY A 119 1.31 4.11 13.26
C GLY A 119 2.35 3.38 12.44
N LYS A 120 1.89 2.46 11.61
CA LYS A 120 2.76 1.69 10.71
C LYS A 120 2.27 1.80 9.28
N LEU A 121 3.19 2.11 8.38
CA LEU A 121 2.96 2.09 6.94
C LEU A 121 3.40 0.74 6.40
N ILE A 122 2.53 0.07 5.66
CA ILE A 122 2.80 -1.26 5.11
C ILE A 122 2.93 -1.14 3.60
N PHE A 123 4.01 -1.67 3.06
CA PHE A 123 4.29 -1.66 1.62
C PHE A 123 4.41 -3.10 1.12
N ALA A 124 3.71 -3.42 0.04
CA ALA A 124 3.80 -4.76 -0.58
C ALA A 124 5.06 -4.89 -1.45
N LEU A 125 5.55 -3.78 -1.98
CA LEU A 125 6.64 -3.75 -2.95
C LEU A 125 7.76 -2.83 -2.49
N PRO A 126 9.00 -3.11 -2.85
CA PRO A 126 9.48 -4.24 -3.68
C PRO A 126 9.31 -5.59 -3.01
N ARG A 127 9.16 -5.61 -1.71
CA ARG A 127 8.78 -6.76 -0.89
C ARG A 127 7.91 -6.27 0.26
N LEU A 128 7.18 -7.15 0.88
CA LEU A 128 6.35 -6.77 2.02
C LEU A 128 7.24 -6.29 3.16
N HIS A 129 7.02 -5.06 3.59
CA HIS A 129 7.75 -4.46 4.71
C HIS A 129 6.88 -3.40 5.38
N TRP A 130 7.27 -3.01 6.59
CA TRP A 130 6.60 -1.92 7.30
C TRP A 130 7.59 -0.82 7.62
N VAL A 131 7.05 0.41 7.71
CA VAL A 131 7.80 1.60 8.12
C VAL A 131 7.13 2.15 9.37
N ASP A 132 7.91 2.39 10.41
CA ASP A 132 7.44 3.00 11.66
C ASP A 132 8.45 4.06 12.11
N ILE A 133 8.21 4.64 13.31
CA ILE A 133 9.08 5.70 13.82
C ILE A 133 10.49 5.21 14.12
N ASP A 134 10.66 3.91 14.36
CA ASP A 134 11.97 3.34 14.71
C ASP A 134 12.83 3.03 13.49
N ASN A 135 12.23 2.81 12.30
CA ASN A 135 12.97 2.36 11.13
C ASN A 135 12.85 3.27 9.89
N TYR A 136 12.05 4.35 9.96
CA TYR A 136 11.73 5.15 8.76
C TYR A 136 12.96 5.74 8.09
N GLU A 137 13.99 6.10 8.84
CA GLU A 137 15.20 6.69 8.28
C GLU A 137 15.92 5.76 7.32
N ARG A 138 15.91 4.45 7.62
CA ARG A 138 16.51 3.44 6.76
C ARG A 138 15.89 3.48 5.36
N TYR A 139 14.57 3.65 5.29
CA TYR A 139 13.86 3.62 4.02
C TYR A 139 13.96 4.92 3.25
N LEU A 140 14.10 6.05 3.92
CA LEU A 140 14.34 7.31 3.25
C LEU A 140 15.69 7.34 2.53
N ASP A 141 16.71 6.71 3.11
CA ASP A 141 18.06 6.73 2.56
C ASP A 141 18.28 5.70 1.45
N ASN A 142 17.38 4.74 1.28
CA ASN A 142 17.51 3.63 0.34
C ASN A 142 16.63 3.76 -0.91
N SER A 143 16.29 4.97 -1.29
CA SER A 143 15.44 5.23 -2.46
C SER A 143 16.01 4.66 -3.76
N PHE A 144 17.33 4.61 -3.88
CA PHE A 144 17.98 4.09 -5.08
C PHE A 144 17.78 2.57 -5.23
N GLU A 145 17.89 1.84 -4.15
CA GLU A 145 17.66 0.39 -4.18
C GLU A 145 16.22 0.06 -4.58
N ASP A 146 15.29 0.85 -4.09
CA ASP A 146 13.88 0.67 -4.43
C ASP A 146 13.62 0.89 -5.91
N GLN A 147 14.27 1.89 -6.49
CA GLN A 147 14.14 2.16 -7.92
C GLN A 147 14.65 1.00 -8.75
N ALA A 148 15.74 0.37 -8.33
CA ALA A 148 16.30 -0.78 -9.01
C ALA A 148 15.31 -1.95 -9.06
N PHE A 149 14.48 -2.09 -8.05
CA PHE A 149 13.45 -3.13 -8.01
C PHE A 149 12.28 -2.84 -8.95
N LEU A 150 12.05 -1.59 -9.27
CA LEU A 150 10.95 -1.19 -10.14
C LEU A 150 11.31 -1.22 -11.62
N LEU A 151 12.58 -1.27 -11.91
CA LEU A 151 13.13 -1.36 -13.27
C LEU A 151 13.29 -2.82 -13.69
#